data_29aacccd9fc9c233f4b20aa43659c058
#
_entry.id   29aacccd9fc9c233f4b20aa43659c058
#
_cell.length_a   1.000
_cell.length_b   1.000
_cell.length_c   1.000
_cell.angle_alpha   90.00
_cell.angle_beta   90.00
_cell.angle_gamma   90.00
#
_symmetry.space_group_name_H-M   'P 1'
#
loop_
_entity.id
_entity.type
_entity.pdbx_description
1 polymer ?
#
loop_
_entity_poly.entity_id
_entity_poly.type
_entity_poly.pdbx_seq_one_letter_code
_entity_poly.pdbx_strand_id
1 'polypeptide(L)'
;PVTLDWYVNYSWFAIPWGENAVSQKITEETGANINFITPIGNETEKLNALIASDSLPDLITLGYWEPQVNQMIEENMVYALNELADDYDAYFWQVTDADVVNWYTMDDGNIYGYPCSTVTPKQVKEHDDIISNQTFLVRKDIYEAIGSPDMTTPEGFCAAVKKAAEMFPEVDGEPLIPIG
;
A
#
# COMPACT_ATOMS: atom_id res chain seq x y z
N PRO A 1 -20.76 16.94 12.39
CA PRO A 1 -19.76 16.12 11.67
C PRO A 1 -20.12 16.08 10.17
N VAL A 2 -19.12 16.15 9.31
CA VAL A 2 -19.26 15.88 7.87
C VAL A 2 -18.97 14.39 7.65
N THR A 3 -19.64 13.76 6.69
CA THR A 3 -19.31 12.39 6.26
C THR A 3 -18.65 12.48 4.91
N LEU A 4 -17.46 11.86 4.79
CA LEU A 4 -16.71 11.75 3.56
C LEU A 4 -16.79 10.31 3.05
N ASP A 5 -17.08 10.15 1.77
CA ASP A 5 -17.01 8.88 1.07
C ASP A 5 -15.56 8.61 0.66
N TRP A 6 -15.01 7.49 1.11
CA TRP A 6 -13.63 7.08 0.82
C TRP A 6 -13.59 5.73 0.15
N TYR A 7 -13.25 5.72 -1.14
CA TYR A 7 -13.02 4.49 -1.87
C TYR A 7 -11.61 3.96 -1.61
N VAL A 8 -11.54 2.70 -1.16
CA VAL A 8 -10.27 1.97 -0.99
C VAL A 8 -10.27 0.79 -1.94
N ASN A 9 -9.38 0.82 -2.95
CA ASN A 9 -9.35 -0.17 -4.05
C ASN A 9 -8.71 -1.51 -3.65
N TYR A 10 -9.09 -2.00 -2.46
CA TYR A 10 -8.62 -3.29 -1.94
C TYR A 10 -9.80 -4.07 -1.35
N SER A 11 -10.15 -5.19 -1.97
CA SER A 11 -11.30 -6.02 -1.57
C SER A 11 -11.18 -6.62 -0.16
N TRP A 12 -9.97 -6.74 0.36
CA TRP A 12 -9.69 -7.22 1.72
C TRP A 12 -9.87 -6.14 2.79
N PHE A 13 -9.97 -4.87 2.40
CA PHE A 13 -10.13 -3.75 3.33
C PHE A 13 -11.60 -3.65 3.76
N ALA A 14 -11.91 -4.17 4.92
CA ALA A 14 -13.27 -4.15 5.49
C ALA A 14 -13.22 -3.64 6.93
N ILE A 15 -12.98 -2.36 7.10
CA ILE A 15 -12.92 -1.73 8.43
C ILE A 15 -14.11 -0.78 8.59
N PRO A 16 -15.04 -1.08 9.52
CA PRO A 16 -16.12 -0.16 9.83
C PRO A 16 -15.58 1.07 10.58
N TRP A 17 -16.04 2.25 10.19
CA TRP A 17 -15.72 3.50 10.88
C TRP A 17 -16.64 3.67 12.11
N GLY A 18 -16.07 4.21 13.19
CA GLY A 18 -16.83 4.53 14.41
C GLY A 18 -16.97 3.38 15.42
N GLU A 19 -16.55 2.18 15.08
CA GLU A 19 -16.64 1.01 15.96
C GLU A 19 -15.40 0.78 16.84
N ASN A 20 -14.32 1.50 16.61
CA ASN A 20 -13.08 1.39 17.38
C ASN A 20 -12.64 2.75 17.95
N ALA A 21 -11.82 2.70 19.00
CA ALA A 21 -11.37 3.88 19.72
C ALA A 21 -10.60 4.90 18.83
N VAL A 22 -9.88 4.42 17.81
CA VAL A 22 -9.11 5.29 16.91
C VAL A 22 -10.04 6.11 16.02
N SER A 23 -10.98 5.46 15.33
CA SER A 23 -11.93 6.16 14.48
C SER A 23 -12.84 7.10 15.27
N GLN A 24 -13.27 6.69 16.47
CA GLN A 24 -14.05 7.55 17.37
C GLN A 24 -13.26 8.80 17.76
N LYS A 25 -11.97 8.64 18.11
CA LYS A 25 -11.10 9.76 18.49
C LYS A 25 -10.86 10.71 17.32
N ILE A 26 -10.62 10.19 16.13
CA ILE A 26 -10.46 11.01 14.94
C ILE A 26 -11.73 11.80 14.66
N THR A 27 -12.91 11.18 14.71
CA THR A 27 -14.19 11.89 14.54
C THR A 27 -14.42 12.97 15.60
N GLU A 28 -14.06 12.68 16.84
CA GLU A 28 -14.17 13.66 17.94
C GLU A 28 -13.28 14.90 17.70
N GLU A 29 -12.06 14.70 17.23
CA GLU A 29 -11.08 15.77 17.02
C GLU A 29 -11.29 16.55 15.74
N THR A 30 -11.71 15.87 14.67
CA THR A 30 -11.82 16.49 13.32
C THR A 30 -13.25 16.86 12.94
N GLY A 31 -14.25 16.27 13.58
CA GLY A 31 -15.64 16.38 13.17
C GLY A 31 -15.98 15.61 11.88
N ALA A 32 -15.07 14.78 11.37
CA ALA A 32 -15.27 13.99 10.16
C ALA A 32 -15.63 12.53 10.49
N ASN A 33 -16.65 12.00 9.80
CA ASN A 33 -16.93 10.58 9.69
C ASN A 33 -16.46 10.08 8.31
N ILE A 34 -16.10 8.81 8.23
CA ILE A 34 -15.72 8.19 6.97
C ILE A 34 -16.72 7.08 6.62
N ASN A 35 -17.20 7.09 5.40
CA ASN A 35 -17.91 5.98 4.79
C ASN A 35 -16.97 5.28 3.82
N PHE A 36 -16.41 4.12 4.23
CA PHE A 36 -15.54 3.35 3.36
C PHE A 36 -16.35 2.60 2.30
N ILE A 37 -15.93 2.74 1.06
CA ILE A 37 -16.43 2.02 -0.10
C ILE A 37 -15.33 1.12 -0.61
N THR A 38 -15.56 -0.19 -0.61
CA THR A 38 -14.58 -1.19 -1.09
C THR A 38 -15.19 -2.02 -2.23
N PRO A 39 -14.36 -2.52 -3.16
CA PRO A 39 -14.83 -3.45 -4.18
C PRO A 39 -15.20 -4.79 -3.56
N ILE A 40 -16.15 -5.48 -4.18
CA ILE A 40 -16.48 -6.88 -3.88
C ILE A 40 -15.96 -7.72 -5.04
N GLY A 41 -14.87 -8.42 -4.84
CA GLY A 41 -14.24 -9.23 -5.87
C GLY A 41 -13.31 -8.42 -6.78
N ASN A 42 -13.72 -8.13 -8.02
CA ASN A 42 -12.85 -7.47 -9.00
C ASN A 42 -12.70 -5.95 -8.72
N GLU A 43 -11.53 -5.58 -8.25
CA GLU A 43 -11.18 -4.21 -7.87
C GLU A 43 -11.21 -3.25 -9.07
N THR A 44 -10.67 -3.69 -10.21
CA THR A 44 -10.62 -2.89 -11.44
C THR A 44 -12.01 -2.56 -12.00
N GLU A 45 -12.94 -3.51 -11.96
CA GLU A 45 -14.32 -3.29 -12.46
C GLU A 45 -15.07 -2.22 -11.66
N LYS A 46 -14.95 -2.23 -10.35
CA LYS A 46 -15.62 -1.25 -9.49
C LYS A 46 -15.07 0.15 -9.73
N LEU A 47 -13.75 0.31 -9.79
CA LEU A 47 -13.13 1.61 -10.02
C LEU A 47 -13.47 2.15 -11.41
N ASN A 48 -13.39 1.30 -12.46
CA ASN A 48 -13.78 1.70 -13.81
C ASN A 48 -15.24 2.13 -13.91
N ALA A 49 -16.14 1.47 -13.16
CA ALA A 49 -17.54 1.86 -13.12
C ALA A 49 -17.76 3.24 -12.48
N LEU A 50 -17.02 3.56 -11.41
CA LEU A 50 -17.05 4.89 -10.77
C LEU A 50 -16.53 5.98 -11.70
N ILE A 51 -15.43 5.73 -12.40
CA ILE A 51 -14.86 6.64 -13.40
C ILE A 51 -15.86 6.86 -14.55
N ALA A 52 -16.35 5.78 -15.15
CA ALA A 52 -17.26 5.84 -16.30
C ALA A 52 -18.60 6.53 -16.00
N SER A 53 -19.05 6.50 -14.75
CA SER A 53 -20.30 7.14 -14.31
C SER A 53 -20.10 8.57 -13.74
N ASP A 54 -18.88 9.09 -13.77
CA ASP A 54 -18.51 10.38 -13.17
C ASP A 54 -19.03 10.51 -11.72
N SER A 55 -18.85 9.41 -10.94
CA SER A 55 -19.34 9.32 -9.56
C SER A 55 -18.23 8.91 -8.59
N LEU A 56 -17.07 9.55 -8.75
CA LEU A 56 -15.96 9.35 -7.82
C LEU A 56 -16.33 9.88 -6.43
N PRO A 57 -15.94 9.18 -5.36
CA PRO A 57 -16.13 9.64 -4.00
C PRO A 57 -15.16 10.78 -3.65
N ASP A 58 -15.28 11.32 -2.43
CA ASP A 58 -14.45 12.43 -1.95
C ASP A 58 -12.96 12.06 -1.88
N LEU A 59 -12.65 10.82 -1.50
CA LEU A 59 -11.28 10.32 -1.36
C LEU A 59 -11.13 8.96 -2.05
N ILE A 60 -9.95 8.74 -2.65
CA ILE A 60 -9.62 7.47 -3.31
C ILE A 60 -8.23 7.00 -2.85
N THR A 61 -8.14 5.75 -2.42
CA THR A 61 -6.87 5.04 -2.18
C THR A 61 -6.76 3.87 -3.14
N LEU A 62 -5.68 3.86 -3.93
CA LEU A 62 -5.38 2.80 -4.89
C LEU A 62 -3.86 2.70 -5.08
N GLY A 63 -3.40 1.67 -5.81
CA GLY A 63 -2.00 1.59 -6.23
C GLY A 63 -1.66 2.70 -7.21
N TYR A 64 -0.64 3.50 -6.91
CA TYR A 64 -0.26 4.64 -7.78
C TYR A 64 0.25 4.20 -9.15
N TRP A 65 0.58 2.93 -9.32
CA TRP A 65 0.95 2.29 -10.59
C TRP A 65 -0.26 1.86 -11.44
N GLU A 66 -1.47 1.96 -10.91
CA GLU A 66 -2.68 1.57 -11.63
C GLU A 66 -3.00 2.58 -12.74
N PRO A 67 -3.37 2.11 -13.96
CA PRO A 67 -3.59 3.00 -15.11
C PRO A 67 -4.71 4.02 -14.88
N GLN A 68 -5.65 3.74 -13.98
CA GLN A 68 -6.73 4.63 -13.61
C GLN A 68 -6.24 5.93 -12.97
N VAL A 69 -5.04 5.94 -12.34
CA VAL A 69 -4.45 7.17 -11.80
C VAL A 69 -4.24 8.19 -12.91
N ASN A 70 -3.54 7.80 -13.97
CA ASN A 70 -3.31 8.69 -15.11
C ASN A 70 -4.60 9.08 -15.80
N GLN A 71 -5.54 8.14 -15.98
CA GLN A 71 -6.84 8.44 -16.57
C GLN A 71 -7.58 9.53 -15.79
N MET A 72 -7.68 9.43 -14.48
CA MET A 72 -8.37 10.41 -13.65
C MET A 72 -7.70 11.78 -13.69
N ILE A 73 -6.36 11.83 -13.79
CA ILE A 73 -5.60 13.07 -13.92
C ILE A 73 -5.84 13.71 -15.30
N GLU A 74 -5.69 12.95 -16.38
CA GLU A 74 -5.87 13.44 -17.77
C GLU A 74 -7.30 13.92 -18.04
N GLU A 75 -8.29 13.28 -17.43
CA GLU A 75 -9.70 13.64 -17.54
C GLU A 75 -10.14 14.73 -16.54
N ASN A 76 -9.20 15.28 -15.73
CA ASN A 76 -9.45 16.29 -14.69
C ASN A 76 -10.50 15.89 -13.66
N MET A 77 -10.49 14.61 -13.26
CA MET A 77 -11.44 14.04 -12.29
C MET A 77 -10.94 14.14 -10.84
N VAL A 78 -9.69 14.57 -10.64
CA VAL A 78 -9.04 14.70 -9.33
C VAL A 78 -8.39 16.07 -9.18
N TYR A 79 -8.34 16.58 -7.95
CA TYR A 79 -7.71 17.84 -7.62
C TYR A 79 -6.20 17.66 -7.41
N ALA A 80 -5.44 18.70 -7.73
CA ALA A 80 -4.04 18.79 -7.35
C ALA A 80 -3.91 19.08 -5.85
N LEU A 81 -3.19 18.23 -5.12
CA LEU A 81 -3.03 18.35 -3.66
C LEU A 81 -2.24 19.60 -3.27
N ASN A 82 -1.27 20.03 -4.08
CA ASN A 82 -0.53 21.28 -3.87
C ASN A 82 -1.45 22.50 -3.95
N GLU A 83 -2.38 22.55 -4.90
CA GLU A 83 -3.35 23.64 -5.01
C GLU A 83 -4.30 23.67 -3.81
N LEU A 84 -4.80 22.50 -3.39
CA LEU A 84 -5.63 22.39 -2.19
C LEU A 84 -4.86 22.80 -0.92
N ALA A 85 -3.59 22.42 -0.82
CA ALA A 85 -2.74 22.80 0.32
C ALA A 85 -2.52 24.32 0.37
N ASP A 86 -2.23 24.93 -0.76
CA ASP A 86 -1.98 26.38 -0.85
C ASP A 86 -3.25 27.21 -0.58
N ASP A 87 -4.40 26.72 -1.04
CA ASP A 87 -5.66 27.45 -0.91
C ASP A 87 -6.34 27.26 0.45
N TYR A 88 -6.18 26.10 1.08
CA TYR A 88 -6.98 25.77 2.27
C TYR A 88 -6.16 25.47 3.52
N ASP A 89 -5.05 24.72 3.43
CA ASP A 89 -4.24 24.36 4.61
C ASP A 89 -2.77 24.09 4.26
N ALA A 90 -1.95 25.10 4.40
CA ALA A 90 -0.50 25.01 4.20
C ALA A 90 0.22 24.08 5.21
N TYR A 91 -0.49 23.53 6.19
CA TYR A 91 0.07 22.53 7.12
C TYR A 91 0.52 21.26 6.39
N PHE A 92 -0.09 20.95 5.25
CA PHE A 92 0.35 19.87 4.37
C PHE A 92 1.87 19.94 4.10
N TRP A 93 2.40 21.12 3.78
CA TRP A 93 3.83 21.32 3.51
C TRP A 93 4.73 21.16 4.74
N GLN A 94 4.19 21.24 5.94
CA GLN A 94 4.95 21.06 7.18
C GLN A 94 5.10 19.59 7.56
N VAL A 95 4.19 18.73 7.12
CA VAL A 95 4.14 17.31 7.52
C VAL A 95 4.54 16.35 6.40
N THR A 96 4.58 16.83 5.16
CA THR A 96 5.02 16.02 4.00
C THR A 96 6.54 16.06 3.85
N ASP A 97 7.11 14.96 3.39
CA ASP A 97 8.54 14.89 3.09
C ASP A 97 8.81 15.43 1.67
N ALA A 98 9.76 16.36 1.54
CA ALA A 98 10.07 17.02 0.28
C ALA A 98 10.56 16.05 -0.81
N ASP A 99 11.31 15.00 -0.43
CA ASP A 99 11.78 14.00 -1.41
C ASP A 99 10.60 13.17 -1.94
N VAL A 100 9.62 12.89 -1.08
CA VAL A 100 8.38 12.19 -1.48
C VAL A 100 7.53 13.08 -2.38
N VAL A 101 7.35 14.35 -2.01
CA VAL A 101 6.64 15.33 -2.85
C VAL A 101 7.28 15.41 -4.23
N ASN A 102 8.60 15.59 -4.29
CA ASN A 102 9.35 15.66 -5.56
C ASN A 102 9.19 14.40 -6.42
N TRP A 103 9.14 13.22 -5.78
CA TRP A 103 8.95 11.95 -6.49
C TRP A 103 7.58 11.83 -7.14
N TYR A 104 6.52 12.33 -6.49
CA TYR A 104 5.15 12.26 -6.98
C TYR A 104 4.70 13.50 -7.77
N THR A 105 5.57 14.50 -7.93
CA THR A 105 5.30 15.66 -8.79
C THR A 105 5.29 15.22 -10.25
N MET A 106 4.19 15.50 -10.94
CA MET A 106 3.98 15.20 -12.35
C MET A 106 4.66 16.25 -13.24
N ASP A 107 4.71 16.01 -14.57
CA ASP A 107 5.35 16.90 -15.55
C ASP A 107 4.71 18.30 -15.61
N ASP A 108 3.45 18.42 -15.20
CA ASP A 108 2.73 19.69 -15.10
C ASP A 108 3.08 20.50 -13.83
N GLY A 109 3.92 19.95 -12.97
CA GLY A 109 4.33 20.55 -11.70
C GLY A 109 3.39 20.28 -10.53
N ASN A 110 2.34 19.51 -10.72
CA ASN A 110 1.34 19.20 -9.71
C ASN A 110 1.56 17.83 -9.06
N ILE A 111 1.02 17.68 -7.86
CA ILE A 111 0.96 16.40 -7.13
C ILE A 111 -0.51 16.02 -6.94
N TYR A 112 -0.89 14.83 -7.41
CA TYR A 112 -2.28 14.35 -7.39
C TYR A 112 -2.51 13.24 -6.36
N GLY A 113 -1.47 12.76 -5.73
CA GLY A 113 -1.56 11.74 -4.70
C GLY A 113 -0.37 11.78 -3.76
N TYR A 114 -0.59 11.34 -2.53
CA TYR A 114 0.47 11.20 -1.54
C TYR A 114 0.41 9.78 -0.95
N PRO A 115 1.55 9.08 -0.79
CA PRO A 115 1.57 7.70 -0.32
C PRO A 115 1.13 7.60 1.13
N CYS A 116 0.35 6.57 1.45
CA CYS A 116 -0.08 6.28 2.82
C CYS A 116 1.06 5.74 3.71
N SER A 117 2.13 5.25 3.10
CA SER A 117 3.33 4.76 3.77
C SER A 117 4.54 4.98 2.89
N THR A 118 5.59 5.55 3.46
CA THR A 118 6.86 5.77 2.76
C THR A 118 8.02 5.67 3.75
N VAL A 119 9.18 5.31 3.21
CA VAL A 119 10.45 5.31 3.95
C VAL A 119 11.44 6.12 3.15
N THR A 120 11.92 7.20 3.72
CA THR A 120 12.88 8.07 3.05
C THR A 120 14.29 7.50 3.11
N PRO A 121 15.20 7.89 2.19
CA PRO A 121 16.61 7.51 2.26
C PRO A 121 17.29 7.88 3.58
N LYS A 122 16.83 8.97 4.21
CA LYS A 122 17.33 9.39 5.53
C LYS A 122 16.92 8.40 6.61
N GLN A 123 15.65 8.01 6.66
CA GLN A 123 15.15 7.01 7.61
C GLN A 123 15.84 5.67 7.45
N VAL A 124 16.10 5.22 6.21
CA VAL A 124 16.86 3.98 5.94
C VAL A 124 18.28 4.05 6.49
N LYS A 125 18.93 5.21 6.44
CA LYS A 125 20.30 5.38 6.96
C LYS A 125 20.35 5.49 8.49
N GLU A 126 19.30 6.01 9.10
CA GLU A 126 19.23 6.26 10.55
C GLU A 126 18.71 5.04 11.33
N HIS A 127 18.08 4.09 10.65
CA HIS A 127 17.41 2.94 11.27
C HIS A 127 17.81 1.63 10.61
N ASP A 128 18.69 0.87 11.27
CA ASP A 128 19.13 -0.45 10.82
C ASP A 128 18.01 -1.51 10.89
N ASP A 129 16.90 -1.18 11.56
CA ASP A 129 15.77 -2.06 11.80
C ASP A 129 14.59 -1.87 10.82
N ILE A 130 14.73 -1.01 9.81
CA ILE A 130 13.73 -0.88 8.76
C ILE A 130 13.78 -2.12 7.86
N ILE A 131 12.73 -2.91 7.95
CA ILE A 131 12.57 -4.14 7.19
C ILE A 131 11.52 -3.92 6.11
N SER A 132 11.85 -4.30 4.87
CA SER A 132 10.84 -4.36 3.80
C SER A 132 9.76 -5.40 4.14
N ASN A 133 8.50 -5.08 3.85
CA ASN A 133 7.41 -6.04 3.93
C ASN A 133 7.47 -7.10 2.81
N GLN A 134 8.32 -6.88 1.81
CA GLN A 134 8.59 -7.81 0.73
C GLN A 134 9.93 -8.49 1.00
N THR A 135 9.87 -9.66 1.62
CA THR A 135 11.06 -10.44 1.98
C THR A 135 10.80 -11.93 1.83
N PHE A 136 11.86 -12.69 1.63
CA PHE A 136 11.78 -14.15 1.66
C PHE A 136 11.80 -14.62 3.10
N LEU A 137 10.78 -15.38 3.49
CA LEU A 137 10.73 -16.05 4.78
C LEU A 137 11.04 -17.53 4.56
N VAL A 138 11.84 -18.10 5.46
CA VAL A 138 12.17 -19.52 5.43
C VAL A 138 11.78 -20.19 6.76
N ARG A 139 11.34 -21.44 6.71
CA ARG A 139 11.16 -22.26 7.91
C ARG A 139 12.51 -22.53 8.53
N LYS A 140 12.70 -22.08 9.76
CA LYS A 140 13.96 -22.19 10.47
C LYS A 140 14.42 -23.62 10.65
N ASP A 141 13.52 -24.51 11.01
CA ASP A 141 13.80 -25.93 11.22
C ASP A 141 14.33 -26.63 9.95
N ILE A 142 13.71 -26.35 8.79
CA ILE A 142 14.16 -26.87 7.49
C ILE A 142 15.51 -26.24 7.10
N TYR A 143 15.65 -24.93 7.27
CA TYR A 143 16.88 -24.21 6.94
C TYR A 143 18.10 -24.75 7.72
N GLU A 144 17.93 -24.97 9.03
CA GLU A 144 18.97 -25.57 9.88
C GLU A 144 19.26 -27.03 9.47
N ALA A 145 18.23 -27.83 9.17
CA ALA A 145 18.40 -29.23 8.77
C ALA A 145 19.13 -29.38 7.43
N ILE A 146 18.96 -28.46 6.49
CA ILE A 146 19.72 -28.47 5.23
C ILE A 146 21.14 -27.88 5.36
N GLY A 147 21.55 -27.47 6.58
CA GLY A 147 22.91 -27.01 6.88
C GLY A 147 23.10 -25.50 6.79
N SER A 148 22.05 -24.72 6.95
CA SER A 148 22.07 -23.25 6.93
C SER A 148 22.86 -22.65 5.75
N PRO A 149 22.53 -23.01 4.50
CA PRO A 149 23.29 -22.60 3.33
C PRO A 149 23.21 -21.08 3.12
N ASP A 150 24.22 -20.52 2.46
CA ASP A 150 24.16 -19.14 1.99
C ASP A 150 23.08 -19.00 0.90
N MET A 151 22.08 -18.12 1.16
CA MET A 151 20.97 -17.83 0.28
C MET A 151 20.99 -16.38 -0.21
N THR A 152 22.14 -15.71 -0.13
CA THR A 152 22.27 -14.30 -0.54
C THR A 152 22.37 -14.11 -2.06
N THR A 153 22.55 -15.21 -2.80
CA THR A 153 22.54 -15.21 -4.26
C THR A 153 21.38 -16.01 -4.81
N PRO A 154 20.86 -15.72 -6.02
CA PRO A 154 19.82 -16.51 -6.67
C PRO A 154 20.18 -18.00 -6.79
N GLU A 155 21.41 -18.32 -7.12
CA GLU A 155 21.92 -19.68 -7.25
C GLU A 155 21.93 -20.41 -5.90
N GLY A 156 22.39 -19.73 -4.85
CA GLY A 156 22.39 -20.26 -3.46
C GLY A 156 20.98 -20.49 -2.95
N PHE A 157 20.06 -19.56 -3.21
CA PHE A 157 18.64 -19.71 -2.90
C PHE A 157 18.04 -20.94 -3.61
N CYS A 158 18.19 -21.04 -4.94
CA CYS A 158 17.68 -22.18 -5.69
C CYS A 158 18.26 -23.52 -5.23
N ALA A 159 19.55 -23.56 -4.92
CA ALA A 159 20.18 -24.78 -4.38
C ALA A 159 19.62 -25.18 -3.02
N ALA A 160 19.38 -24.22 -2.13
CA ALA A 160 18.77 -24.45 -0.81
C ALA A 160 17.34 -24.98 -0.94
N VAL A 161 16.52 -24.35 -1.79
CA VAL A 161 15.13 -24.77 -2.06
C VAL A 161 15.08 -26.21 -2.60
N LYS A 162 15.94 -26.53 -3.58
CA LYS A 162 16.05 -27.88 -4.13
C LYS A 162 16.44 -28.90 -3.08
N LYS A 163 17.44 -28.61 -2.26
CA LYS A 163 17.89 -29.47 -1.18
C LYS A 163 16.79 -29.68 -0.13
N ALA A 164 16.04 -28.63 0.20
CA ALA A 164 14.90 -28.75 1.10
C ALA A 164 13.83 -29.68 0.56
N ALA A 165 13.45 -29.55 -0.72
CA ALA A 165 12.46 -30.42 -1.36
C ALA A 165 12.92 -31.89 -1.43
N GLU A 166 14.24 -32.14 -1.67
CA GLU A 166 14.79 -33.49 -1.68
C GLU A 166 14.82 -34.15 -0.30
N MET A 167 15.11 -33.38 0.77
CA MET A 167 15.21 -33.90 2.14
C MET A 167 13.84 -33.97 2.84
N PHE A 168 12.91 -33.12 2.48
CA PHE A 168 11.59 -33.02 3.10
C PHE A 168 10.51 -33.00 2.02
N PRO A 169 10.22 -34.15 1.37
CA PRO A 169 9.19 -34.22 0.33
C PRO A 169 7.78 -33.96 0.88
N GLU A 170 7.61 -34.15 2.18
CA GLU A 170 6.36 -33.90 2.90
C GLU A 170 6.65 -33.17 4.22
N VAL A 171 5.73 -32.29 4.62
CA VAL A 171 5.74 -31.60 5.90
C VAL A 171 4.32 -31.63 6.49
N ASP A 172 4.23 -32.06 7.74
CA ASP A 172 2.96 -32.20 8.47
C ASP A 172 1.92 -33.10 7.75
N GLY A 173 2.39 -34.06 6.96
CA GLY A 173 1.57 -35.02 6.21
C GLY A 173 1.08 -34.54 4.85
N GLU A 174 1.54 -33.35 4.42
CA GLU A 174 1.22 -32.78 3.13
C GLU A 174 2.49 -32.63 2.27
N PRO A 175 2.39 -32.73 0.94
CA PRO A 175 3.53 -32.50 0.04
C PRO A 175 4.13 -31.13 0.27
N LEU A 176 5.46 -31.03 0.39
CA LEU A 176 6.15 -29.76 0.53
C LEU A 176 6.01 -28.95 -0.74
N ILE A 177 5.46 -27.74 -0.61
CA ILE A 177 5.55 -26.69 -1.64
C ILE A 177 6.76 -25.83 -1.30
N PRO A 178 7.88 -25.96 -2.02
CA PRO A 178 9.14 -25.35 -1.61
C PRO A 178 9.18 -23.83 -1.78
N ILE A 179 8.31 -23.27 -2.61
CA ILE A 179 8.09 -21.83 -2.80
C ILE A 179 6.58 -21.61 -2.94
N GLY A 180 6.01 -20.72 -2.12
CA GLY A 180 4.60 -20.35 -2.13
C GLY A 180 4.39 -18.87 -2.44
#